data_d7de5461366442144452fc50416405e6
#
_entry.id   d7de5461366442144452fc50416405e6
#
_cell.length_a   1.000
_cell.length_b   1.000
_cell.length_c   1.000
_cell.angle_alpha   90.00
_cell.angle_beta   90.00
_cell.angle_gamma   90.00
#
_symmetry.space_group_name_H-M   'P 1'
#
loop_
_entity.id
_entity.type
_entity.pdbx_description
1 polymer ?
#
loop_
_entity_poly.entity_id
_entity_poly.type
_entity_poly.pdbx_seq_one_letter_code
_entity_poly.pdbx_strand_id
1 'polypeptide(L)'
;MDQFSVGHILMIFSRVFEMLSFGIILLFVFKGIGVRYIFFVAGITLLGIFVSVINFFSKKYPVEYSFAFETFVFFVVLATAFYAFMEKREKKFLPPPPPPKGTRCPVCSAFVKKEDDYCVAREGEELLYFDSCEHLERFIEDLEAYRKLRNISLKRVEGIYRKGSRAWDIVENKIS
;
A
#
# COMPACT_ATOMS: atom_id res chain seq x y z
N MET A 1 7.22 21.49 42.04
CA MET A 1 6.73 20.43 41.11
C MET A 1 7.79 19.35 41.11
N ASP A 2 7.47 18.22 41.69
CA ASP A 2 8.45 17.21 42.02
C ASP A 2 9.03 16.60 40.74
N GLN A 3 10.35 16.42 40.69
CA GLN A 3 11.06 15.72 39.57
C GLN A 3 10.43 14.35 39.24
N PHE A 4 9.80 13.75 40.23
CA PHE A 4 9.05 12.49 40.09
C PHE A 4 7.87 12.59 39.12
N SER A 5 7.20 13.75 39.05
CA SER A 5 6.05 13.93 38.14
C SER A 5 6.46 14.04 36.67
N VAL A 6 7.59 14.69 36.36
CA VAL A 6 8.07 14.87 35.00
C VAL A 6 8.56 13.54 34.40
N GLY A 7 9.34 12.75 35.17
CA GLY A 7 9.81 11.44 34.71
C GLY A 7 8.65 10.47 34.42
N HIS A 8 7.57 10.50 35.23
CA HIS A 8 6.38 9.68 34.98
C HIS A 8 5.64 10.10 33.72
N ILE A 9 5.51 11.39 33.49
CA ILE A 9 4.86 11.93 32.27
C ILE A 9 5.64 11.50 31.04
N LEU A 10 6.96 11.66 31.03
CA LEU A 10 7.83 11.24 29.92
C LEU A 10 7.72 9.74 29.65
N MET A 11 7.68 8.92 30.70
CA MET A 11 7.51 7.47 30.58
C MET A 11 6.16 7.09 29.96
N ILE A 12 5.09 7.79 30.29
CA ILE A 12 3.77 7.57 29.69
C ILE A 12 3.80 7.90 28.20
N PHE A 13 4.36 9.05 27.82
CA PHE A 13 4.49 9.43 26.41
C PHE A 13 5.33 8.44 25.61
N SER A 14 6.42 7.95 26.17
CA SER A 14 7.25 6.91 25.60
C SER A 14 6.43 5.64 25.26
N ARG A 15 5.62 5.15 26.20
CA ARG A 15 4.72 4.01 25.98
C ARG A 15 3.67 4.27 24.91
N VAL A 16 3.13 5.48 24.87
CA VAL A 16 2.18 5.88 23.80
C VAL A 16 2.84 5.81 22.43
N PHE A 17 4.07 6.29 22.27
CA PHE A 17 4.80 6.22 21.01
C PHE A 17 5.12 4.80 20.57
N GLU A 18 5.51 3.91 21.50
CA GLU A 18 5.68 2.48 21.22
C GLU A 18 4.37 1.86 20.70
N MET A 19 3.25 2.12 21.37
CA MET A 19 1.93 1.61 20.96
C MET A 19 1.50 2.14 19.58
N LEU A 20 1.74 3.42 19.30
CA LEU A 20 1.45 4.01 17.99
C LEU A 20 2.33 3.40 16.89
N SER A 21 3.61 3.19 17.16
CA SER A 21 4.52 2.54 16.21
C SER A 21 4.06 1.12 15.88
N PHE A 22 3.61 0.35 16.88
CA PHE A 22 3.04 -0.97 16.69
C PHE A 22 1.73 -0.91 15.88
N GLY A 23 0.86 0.06 16.17
CA GLY A 23 -0.35 0.31 15.39
C GLY A 23 -0.07 0.58 13.91
N ILE A 24 1.00 1.31 13.59
CA ILE A 24 1.43 1.55 12.20
C ILE A 24 1.86 0.23 11.53
N ILE A 25 2.55 -0.68 12.23
CA ILE A 25 2.91 -2.00 11.70
C ILE A 25 1.65 -2.79 11.32
N LEU A 26 0.66 -2.81 12.21
CA LEU A 26 -0.61 -3.49 11.95
C LEU A 26 -1.33 -2.89 10.73
N LEU A 27 -1.37 -1.55 10.61
CA LEU A 27 -1.93 -0.89 9.43
C LEU A 27 -1.20 -1.29 8.14
N PHE A 28 0.11 -1.49 8.17
CA PHE A 28 0.88 -1.96 7.01
C PHE A 28 0.46 -3.35 6.58
N VAL A 29 0.28 -4.27 7.54
CA VAL A 29 -0.21 -5.62 7.27
C VAL A 29 -1.60 -5.60 6.65
N PHE A 30 -2.55 -4.89 7.28
CA PHE A 30 -3.94 -4.81 6.78
C PHE A 30 -4.08 -4.11 5.43
N LYS A 31 -3.25 -3.11 5.16
CA LYS A 31 -3.27 -2.39 3.87
C LYS A 31 -2.45 -3.07 2.78
N GLY A 32 -1.85 -4.23 3.04
CA GLY A 32 -1.04 -4.97 2.08
C GLY A 32 0.15 -4.15 1.58
N ILE A 33 0.83 -3.43 2.48
CA ILE A 33 2.04 -2.68 2.15
C ILE A 33 3.21 -3.66 2.09
N GLY A 34 4.12 -3.44 1.14
CA GLY A 34 5.19 -4.37 0.80
C GLY A 34 6.00 -4.85 2.02
N VAL A 35 6.31 -6.13 2.01
CA VAL A 35 6.97 -6.86 3.13
C VAL A 35 8.25 -6.16 3.62
N ARG A 36 9.02 -5.54 2.72
CA ARG A 36 10.25 -4.77 3.07
C ARG A 36 10.00 -3.67 4.09
N TYR A 37 8.88 -2.95 3.96
CA TYR A 37 8.53 -1.87 4.89
C TYR A 37 8.10 -2.41 6.24
N ILE A 38 7.35 -3.52 6.24
CA ILE A 38 6.92 -4.20 7.47
C ILE A 38 8.14 -4.62 8.29
N PHE A 39 9.11 -5.31 7.67
CA PHE A 39 10.33 -5.73 8.37
C PHE A 39 11.18 -4.56 8.86
N PHE A 40 11.31 -3.50 8.06
CA PHE A 40 12.07 -2.32 8.46
C PHE A 40 11.44 -1.63 9.68
N VAL A 41 10.12 -1.36 9.63
CA VAL A 41 9.40 -0.71 10.73
C VAL A 41 9.39 -1.60 11.98
N ALA A 42 9.15 -2.91 11.82
CA ALA A 42 9.19 -3.86 12.93
C ALA A 42 10.59 -3.92 13.57
N GLY A 43 11.66 -3.96 12.78
CA GLY A 43 13.04 -3.97 13.28
C GLY A 43 13.38 -2.73 14.09
N ILE A 44 13.04 -1.54 13.59
CA ILE A 44 13.28 -0.28 14.30
C ILE A 44 12.45 -0.18 15.59
N THR A 45 11.19 -0.62 15.56
CA THR A 45 10.32 -0.64 16.76
C THR A 45 10.86 -1.60 17.81
N LEU A 46 11.29 -2.81 17.42
CA LEU A 46 11.91 -3.77 18.32
C LEU A 46 13.21 -3.22 18.94
N LEU A 47 14.02 -2.51 18.16
CA LEU A 47 15.23 -1.85 18.67
C LEU A 47 14.86 -0.82 19.75
N GLY A 48 13.82 0.00 19.54
CA GLY A 48 13.32 0.96 20.52
C GLY A 48 12.89 0.29 21.83
N ILE A 49 12.09 -0.76 21.73
CA ILE A 49 11.66 -1.56 22.88
C ILE A 49 12.86 -2.14 23.63
N PHE A 50 13.82 -2.70 22.91
CA PHE A 50 15.01 -3.31 23.50
C PHE A 50 15.86 -2.30 24.30
N VAL A 51 16.10 -1.12 23.73
CA VAL A 51 16.81 -0.03 24.41
C VAL A 51 16.06 0.44 25.65
N SER A 52 14.73 0.58 25.55
CA SER A 52 13.88 0.97 26.68
C SER A 52 13.93 -0.06 27.83
N VAL A 53 13.89 -1.35 27.50
CA VAL A 53 13.99 -2.44 28.48
C VAL A 53 15.36 -2.43 29.17
N ILE A 54 16.46 -2.30 28.42
CA ILE A 54 17.81 -2.22 28.99
C ILE A 54 17.90 -1.01 29.92
N ASN A 55 17.40 0.15 29.51
CA ASN A 55 17.44 1.35 30.34
C ASN A 55 16.64 1.18 31.64
N PHE A 56 15.48 0.52 31.56
CA PHE A 56 14.64 0.23 32.74
C PHE A 56 15.38 -0.65 33.76
N PHE A 57 16.06 -1.70 33.32
CA PHE A 57 16.77 -2.61 34.21
C PHE A 57 18.11 -2.05 34.70
N SER A 58 18.84 -1.37 33.86
CA SER A 58 20.17 -0.84 34.22
C SER A 58 20.12 0.41 35.09
N LYS A 59 19.02 1.18 35.02
CA LYS A 59 18.85 2.51 35.65
C LYS A 59 20.05 3.44 35.40
N LYS A 60 20.78 3.21 34.32
CA LYS A 60 22.08 3.82 34.05
C LYS A 60 21.95 5.19 33.38
N TYR A 61 20.84 5.40 32.67
CA TYR A 61 20.59 6.62 31.92
C TYR A 61 19.32 7.34 32.43
N PRO A 62 19.29 8.67 32.40
CA PRO A 62 18.07 9.44 32.68
C PRO A 62 16.92 9.05 31.75
N VAL A 63 15.69 9.17 32.23
CA VAL A 63 14.47 8.83 31.47
C VAL A 63 14.35 9.67 30.19
N GLU A 64 14.91 10.87 30.19
CA GLU A 64 14.93 11.79 29.05
C GLU A 64 15.62 11.20 27.83
N TYR A 65 16.71 10.44 28.01
CA TYR A 65 17.40 9.77 26.89
C TYR A 65 16.56 8.65 26.27
N SER A 66 15.88 7.88 27.10
CA SER A 66 14.96 6.83 26.62
C SER A 66 13.82 7.45 25.82
N PHE A 67 13.21 8.49 26.36
CA PHE A 67 12.14 9.24 25.69
C PHE A 67 12.61 9.84 24.36
N ALA A 68 13.77 10.49 24.33
CA ALA A 68 14.32 11.07 23.10
C ALA A 68 14.55 10.00 22.02
N PHE A 69 15.09 8.84 22.41
CA PHE A 69 15.33 7.73 21.50
C PHE A 69 14.02 7.14 20.94
N GLU A 70 13.03 6.90 21.79
CA GLU A 70 11.73 6.37 21.37
C GLU A 70 10.96 7.36 20.50
N THR A 71 11.06 8.66 20.80
CA THR A 71 10.51 9.72 19.96
C THR A 71 11.15 9.70 18.57
N PHE A 72 12.48 9.54 18.50
CA PHE A 72 13.19 9.40 17.23
C PHE A 72 12.71 8.17 16.46
N VAL A 73 12.60 7.00 17.11
CA VAL A 73 12.09 5.76 16.50
C VAL A 73 10.68 5.98 15.94
N PHE A 74 9.79 6.62 16.70
CA PHE A 74 8.44 6.92 16.26
C PHE A 74 8.41 7.78 14.98
N PHE A 75 9.21 8.84 14.93
CA PHE A 75 9.28 9.69 13.73
C PHE A 75 9.85 8.96 12.51
N VAL A 76 10.83 8.06 12.68
CA VAL A 76 11.34 7.23 11.58
C VAL A 76 10.26 6.28 11.07
N VAL A 77 9.49 5.66 11.98
CA VAL A 77 8.36 4.79 11.63
C VAL A 77 7.29 5.58 10.88
N LEU A 78 6.95 6.77 11.36
CA LEU A 78 5.95 7.65 10.73
C LEU A 78 6.40 8.11 9.34
N ALA A 79 7.66 8.52 9.18
CA ALA A 79 8.22 8.91 7.88
C ALA A 79 8.21 7.74 6.89
N THR A 80 8.56 6.53 7.35
CA THR A 80 8.50 5.32 6.52
C THR A 80 7.07 4.99 6.11
N ALA A 81 6.10 5.16 7.02
CA ALA A 81 4.69 4.98 6.74
C ALA A 81 4.23 5.94 5.65
N PHE A 82 4.53 7.23 5.81
CA PHE A 82 4.19 8.26 4.84
C PHE A 82 4.78 7.94 3.46
N TYR A 83 6.08 7.60 3.40
CA TYR A 83 6.75 7.24 2.15
C TYR A 83 6.12 6.02 1.48
N ALA A 84 5.83 4.96 2.23
CA ALA A 84 5.21 3.74 1.70
C ALA A 84 3.79 4.00 1.15
N PHE A 85 3.01 4.86 1.82
CA PHE A 85 1.69 5.27 1.32
C PHE A 85 1.80 6.12 0.06
N MET A 86 2.76 7.04 -0.01
CA MET A 86 3.00 7.85 -1.21
C MET A 86 3.45 6.97 -2.40
N GLU A 87 4.39 6.06 -2.20
CA GLU A 87 4.82 5.11 -3.25
C GLU A 87 3.65 4.26 -3.77
N LYS A 88 2.79 3.76 -2.84
CA LYS A 88 1.60 3.00 -3.24
C LYS A 88 0.61 3.86 -4.03
N ARG A 89 0.46 5.13 -3.67
CA ARG A 89 -0.38 6.09 -4.38
C ARG A 89 0.16 6.38 -5.78
N GLU A 90 1.47 6.64 -5.91
CA GLU A 90 2.09 6.90 -7.21
C GLU A 90 1.95 5.71 -8.16
N LYS A 91 2.22 4.49 -7.70
CA LYS A 91 2.03 3.27 -8.50
C LYS A 91 0.59 3.12 -9.03
N LYS A 92 -0.40 3.65 -8.31
CA LYS A 92 -1.79 3.64 -8.74
C LYS A 92 -2.05 4.53 -9.97
N PHE A 93 -1.23 5.54 -10.19
CA PHE A 93 -1.40 6.52 -11.28
C PHE A 93 -0.42 6.33 -12.44
N LEU A 94 0.58 5.45 -12.30
CA LEU A 94 1.49 5.15 -13.41
C LEU A 94 0.75 4.43 -14.55
N PRO A 95 1.07 4.76 -15.83
CA PRO A 95 0.52 4.02 -16.96
C PRO A 95 0.89 2.53 -16.85
N PRO A 96 0.03 1.61 -17.32
CA PRO A 96 0.32 0.19 -17.28
C PRO A 96 1.51 -0.14 -18.20
N PRO A 97 2.24 -1.23 -17.92
CA PRO A 97 3.22 -1.73 -18.84
C PRO A 97 2.55 -2.10 -20.18
N PRO A 98 3.30 -2.12 -21.28
CA PRO A 98 2.76 -2.59 -22.56
C PRO A 98 2.30 -4.04 -22.45
N PRO A 99 1.30 -4.48 -23.26
CA PRO A 99 0.79 -5.83 -23.23
C PRO A 99 1.92 -6.86 -23.44
N PRO A 100 2.03 -7.89 -22.60
CA PRO A 100 2.97 -9.00 -22.80
C PRO A 100 2.74 -9.68 -24.15
N LYS A 101 3.79 -10.27 -24.72
CA LYS A 101 3.64 -11.06 -25.96
C LYS A 101 2.67 -12.21 -25.75
N GLY A 102 1.71 -12.36 -26.65
CA GLY A 102 0.70 -13.42 -26.59
C GLY A 102 -0.55 -13.06 -25.78
N THR A 103 -0.63 -11.84 -25.24
CA THR A 103 -1.85 -11.36 -24.58
C THR A 103 -3.03 -11.37 -25.55
N ARG A 104 -4.17 -11.89 -25.09
CA ARG A 104 -5.41 -11.95 -25.87
C ARG A 104 -6.50 -11.13 -25.21
N CYS A 105 -7.31 -10.48 -26.03
CA CYS A 105 -8.51 -9.77 -25.58
C CYS A 105 -9.52 -10.77 -24.97
N PRO A 106 -10.04 -10.52 -23.75
CA PRO A 106 -11.01 -11.39 -23.12
C PRO A 106 -12.34 -11.53 -23.89
N VAL A 107 -12.67 -10.53 -24.69
CA VAL A 107 -13.95 -10.49 -25.45
C VAL A 107 -13.84 -11.23 -26.78
N CYS A 108 -12.92 -10.84 -27.65
CA CYS A 108 -12.83 -11.37 -29.01
C CYS A 108 -11.71 -12.42 -29.21
N SER A 109 -10.84 -12.63 -28.22
CA SER A 109 -9.65 -13.50 -28.27
C SER A 109 -8.57 -13.07 -29.27
N ALA A 110 -8.68 -11.90 -29.90
CA ALA A 110 -7.63 -11.33 -30.75
C ALA A 110 -6.37 -11.05 -29.93
N PHE A 111 -5.22 -11.10 -30.59
CA PHE A 111 -3.96 -10.69 -29.96
C PHE A 111 -3.90 -9.17 -29.77
N VAL A 112 -3.60 -8.74 -28.54
CA VAL A 112 -3.36 -7.33 -28.23
C VAL A 112 -1.89 -7.04 -28.43
N LYS A 113 -1.58 -6.17 -29.39
CA LYS A 113 -0.20 -5.78 -29.70
C LYS A 113 0.12 -4.43 -29.07
N LYS A 114 1.42 -4.18 -28.86
CA LYS A 114 1.90 -2.92 -28.33
C LYS A 114 1.56 -1.73 -29.24
N GLU A 115 1.51 -1.97 -30.54
CA GLU A 115 1.22 -0.96 -31.57
C GLU A 115 -0.26 -0.60 -31.62
N ASP A 116 -1.15 -1.52 -31.22
CA ASP A 116 -2.60 -1.34 -31.27
C ASP A 116 -3.08 -0.26 -30.30
N ASP A 117 -4.27 0.26 -30.52
CA ASP A 117 -4.92 1.25 -29.67
C ASP A 117 -5.69 0.56 -28.55
N TYR A 118 -4.94 -0.08 -27.63
CA TYR A 118 -5.47 -0.93 -26.58
C TYR A 118 -5.97 -0.16 -25.37
N CYS A 119 -6.96 -0.77 -24.70
CA CYS A 119 -7.43 -0.35 -23.37
C CYS A 119 -7.08 -1.40 -22.31
N VAL A 120 -6.93 -0.95 -21.06
CA VAL A 120 -6.57 -1.81 -19.91
C VAL A 120 -7.56 -1.60 -18.79
N ALA A 121 -8.11 -2.67 -18.25
CA ALA A 121 -8.83 -2.68 -16.98
C ALA A 121 -7.93 -3.13 -15.85
N ARG A 122 -8.15 -2.59 -14.65
CA ARG A 122 -7.38 -2.94 -13.46
C ARG A 122 -8.26 -3.24 -12.26
N GLU A 123 -7.90 -4.29 -11.52
CA GLU A 123 -8.33 -4.54 -10.13
C GLU A 123 -7.09 -4.79 -9.27
N GLY A 124 -6.79 -3.90 -8.33
CA GLY A 124 -5.56 -3.99 -7.52
C GLY A 124 -4.28 -3.96 -8.37
N GLU A 125 -3.58 -5.09 -8.43
CA GLU A 125 -2.38 -5.29 -9.27
C GLU A 125 -2.66 -6.08 -10.56
N GLU A 126 -3.85 -6.63 -10.69
CA GLU A 126 -4.24 -7.40 -11.86
C GLU A 126 -4.64 -6.49 -13.03
N LEU A 127 -4.11 -6.80 -14.23
CA LEU A 127 -4.32 -6.03 -15.45
C LEU A 127 -4.90 -6.91 -16.54
N LEU A 128 -6.00 -6.46 -17.14
CA LEU A 128 -6.59 -7.07 -18.33
C LEU A 128 -6.48 -6.11 -19.52
N TYR A 129 -5.96 -6.64 -20.64
CA TYR A 129 -5.74 -5.88 -21.87
C TYR A 129 -6.80 -6.20 -22.89
N PHE A 130 -7.33 -5.16 -23.52
CA PHE A 130 -8.34 -5.23 -24.56
C PHE A 130 -7.79 -4.61 -25.85
N ASP A 131 -8.05 -5.20 -26.99
CA ASP A 131 -7.63 -4.70 -28.28
C ASP A 131 -8.32 -3.40 -28.71
N SER A 132 -9.46 -3.08 -28.07
CA SER A 132 -10.15 -1.80 -28.24
C SER A 132 -10.88 -1.39 -26.95
N CYS A 133 -11.20 -0.10 -26.80
CA CYS A 133 -11.98 0.39 -25.67
C CYS A 133 -13.45 -0.04 -25.75
N GLU A 134 -13.99 -0.27 -26.94
CA GLU A 134 -15.32 -0.82 -27.11
C GLU A 134 -15.45 -2.23 -26.51
N HIS A 135 -14.42 -3.07 -26.67
CA HIS A 135 -14.41 -4.39 -26.05
C HIS A 135 -14.29 -4.31 -24.52
N LEU A 136 -13.58 -3.33 -24.00
CA LEU A 136 -13.56 -3.07 -22.57
C LEU A 136 -14.94 -2.66 -22.05
N GLU A 137 -15.65 -1.77 -22.74
CA GLU A 137 -17.02 -1.34 -22.37
C GLU A 137 -17.96 -2.54 -22.35
N ARG A 138 -17.99 -3.38 -23.41
CA ARG A 138 -18.79 -4.62 -23.44
C ARG A 138 -18.42 -5.60 -22.31
N PHE A 139 -17.13 -5.70 -21.98
CA PHE A 139 -16.69 -6.53 -20.86
C PHE A 139 -17.23 -6.03 -19.52
N ILE A 140 -17.29 -4.71 -19.31
CA ILE A 140 -17.82 -4.10 -18.07
C ILE A 140 -19.34 -4.31 -17.99
N GLU A 141 -20.07 -4.17 -19.11
CA GLU A 141 -21.51 -4.37 -19.18
C GLU A 141 -21.92 -5.79 -18.77
N ASP A 142 -21.12 -6.80 -19.10
CA ASP A 142 -21.44 -8.21 -18.82
C ASP A 142 -20.27 -8.93 -18.13
N LEU A 143 -19.71 -8.29 -17.12
CA LEU A 143 -18.51 -8.72 -16.39
C LEU A 143 -18.64 -10.17 -15.87
N GLU A 144 -19.80 -10.52 -15.31
CA GLU A 144 -20.01 -11.85 -14.73
C GLU A 144 -20.02 -12.97 -15.77
N ALA A 145 -20.61 -12.73 -16.96
CA ALA A 145 -20.63 -13.69 -18.03
C ALA A 145 -19.21 -13.95 -18.58
N TYR A 146 -18.44 -12.88 -18.83
CA TYR A 146 -17.06 -13.03 -19.29
C TYR A 146 -16.15 -13.68 -18.25
N ARG A 147 -16.34 -13.40 -16.97
CA ARG A 147 -15.60 -14.05 -15.87
C ARG A 147 -15.80 -15.56 -15.90
N LYS A 148 -17.04 -16.02 -15.98
CA LYS A 148 -17.37 -17.45 -16.04
C LYS A 148 -16.84 -18.10 -17.31
N LEU A 149 -17.02 -17.44 -18.47
CA LEU A 149 -16.64 -17.97 -19.78
C LEU A 149 -15.13 -18.11 -19.94
N ARG A 150 -14.35 -17.16 -19.42
CA ARG A 150 -12.90 -17.04 -19.63
C ARG A 150 -12.06 -17.36 -18.39
N ASN A 151 -12.72 -17.76 -17.29
CA ASN A 151 -12.08 -18.04 -16.00
C ASN A 151 -11.20 -16.86 -15.53
N ILE A 152 -11.75 -15.63 -15.58
CA ILE A 152 -11.05 -14.40 -15.21
C ILE A 152 -11.22 -14.18 -13.72
N SER A 153 -10.13 -13.88 -13.02
CA SER A 153 -10.08 -13.62 -11.57
C SER A 153 -10.67 -12.27 -11.18
N LEU A 154 -10.60 -11.30 -12.07
CA LEU A 154 -11.04 -9.92 -11.85
C LEU A 154 -12.53 -9.84 -11.50
N LYS A 155 -12.85 -9.30 -10.31
CA LYS A 155 -14.23 -9.22 -9.78
C LYS A 155 -14.89 -7.89 -10.05
N ARG A 156 -14.09 -6.83 -10.17
CA ARG A 156 -14.54 -5.44 -10.41
C ARG A 156 -13.49 -4.69 -11.21
N VAL A 157 -13.89 -3.64 -11.87
CA VAL A 157 -12.97 -2.73 -12.55
C VAL A 157 -12.78 -1.48 -11.68
N GLU A 158 -11.56 -1.27 -11.17
CA GLU A 158 -11.21 -0.12 -10.33
C GLU A 158 -10.65 1.04 -11.15
N GLY A 159 -10.10 0.78 -12.30
CA GLY A 159 -9.54 1.79 -13.18
C GLY A 159 -9.44 1.33 -14.62
N ILE A 160 -9.61 2.28 -15.53
CA ILE A 160 -9.47 2.12 -16.97
C ILE A 160 -8.32 2.96 -17.46
N TYR A 161 -7.51 2.40 -18.35
CA TYR A 161 -6.45 3.13 -19.02
C TYR A 161 -6.62 3.00 -20.52
N ARG A 162 -6.60 4.11 -21.25
CA ARG A 162 -6.51 4.16 -22.71
C ARG A 162 -5.07 4.41 -23.11
N LYS A 163 -4.56 3.69 -24.08
CA LYS A 163 -3.21 3.94 -24.62
C LYS A 163 -3.06 5.40 -25.00
N GLY A 164 -1.96 6.03 -24.56
CA GLY A 164 -1.69 7.45 -24.78
C GLY A 164 -2.30 8.40 -23.77
N SER A 165 -3.17 7.95 -22.86
CA SER A 165 -3.61 8.79 -21.76
C SER A 165 -2.49 8.98 -20.72
N ARG A 166 -2.50 10.12 -20.02
CA ARG A 166 -1.50 10.41 -18.98
C ARG A 166 -1.79 9.75 -17.64
N ALA A 167 -3.03 9.32 -17.43
CA ALA A 167 -3.50 8.81 -16.15
C ALA A 167 -4.56 7.72 -16.35
N TRP A 168 -4.84 6.99 -15.28
CA TRP A 168 -5.95 6.07 -15.17
C TRP A 168 -7.25 6.83 -14.90
N ASP A 169 -8.30 6.49 -15.65
CA ASP A 169 -9.65 6.90 -15.32
C ASP A 169 -10.16 5.98 -14.21
N ILE A 170 -10.43 6.54 -13.03
CA ILE A 170 -10.96 5.79 -11.89
C ILE A 170 -12.44 5.55 -12.13
N VAL A 171 -12.84 4.31 -12.19
CA VAL A 171 -14.24 3.91 -12.25
C VAL A 171 -14.79 3.91 -10.83
N GLU A 172 -15.49 4.97 -10.44
CA GLU A 172 -16.33 4.93 -9.25
C GLU A 172 -17.46 3.94 -9.52
N ASN A 173 -17.40 2.78 -8.85
CA ASN A 173 -18.46 1.78 -8.94
C ASN A 173 -19.79 2.39 -8.49
N LYS A 174 -20.58 2.84 -9.42
CA LYS A 174 -22.04 2.91 -9.26
C LYS A 174 -22.56 1.46 -9.35
N ILE A 175 -22.38 0.71 -8.25
CA ILE A 175 -23.15 -0.51 -8.05
C ILE A 175 -24.52 -0.01 -7.58
N SER A 176 -25.47 0.01 -8.49
CA SER A 176 -26.90 0.10 -8.18
C SER A 176 -27.41 -1.26 -7.76
#